data_7e58898c35a206c9818d423d88ac76a5
#
_entry.id   7e58898c35a206c9818d423d88ac76a5
#
_cell.length_a   1.000
_cell.length_b   1.000
_cell.length_c   1.000
_cell.angle_alpha   90.00
_cell.angle_beta   90.00
_cell.angle_gamma   90.00
#
_symmetry.space_group_name_H-M   'P 1'
#
loop_
_entity.id
_entity.type
_entity.pdbx_description
1 polymer ?
#
loop_
_entity_poly.entity_id
_entity_poly.type
_entity_poly.pdbx_seq_one_letter_code
_entity_poly.pdbx_strand_id
1 'polypeptide(L)'
;MSNENSSREIVYTQDEVIIKDIYILKNKEKIGGGSFGQIYKGYNKKSGKRLAFKMELNTAKTPLLQTEYKILKTLQGNVGFTNVYYFSSIGEDKIMIMDLLGQNLENLMKNNSARCLSLKSVLMCAEQMVIK
;
A
#
# COMPACT_ATOMS: atom_id res chain seq x y z
N MET A 1 -6.94 13.54 38.48
CA MET A 1 -5.94 12.60 38.00
C MET A 1 -6.33 12.24 36.57
N SER A 2 -5.79 12.97 35.63
CA SER A 2 -6.03 12.81 34.20
C SER A 2 -5.21 11.63 33.69
N ASN A 3 -5.90 10.57 33.28
CA ASN A 3 -5.28 9.47 32.54
C ASN A 3 -4.89 9.95 31.15
N GLU A 4 -3.67 10.39 31.00
CA GLU A 4 -3.00 10.52 29.70
C GLU A 4 -2.62 9.13 29.20
N ASN A 5 -3.59 8.39 28.69
CA ASN A 5 -3.32 7.23 27.84
C ASN A 5 -3.44 7.67 26.38
N SER A 6 -2.60 8.63 26.01
CA SER A 6 -2.31 8.94 24.62
C SER A 6 -1.50 7.76 24.07
N SER A 7 -2.18 6.72 23.59
CA SER A 7 -1.57 5.68 22.79
C SER A 7 -0.88 6.37 21.61
N ARG A 8 0.45 6.39 21.61
CA ARG A 8 1.25 6.98 20.56
C ARG A 8 0.87 6.28 19.26
N GLU A 9 0.22 7.01 18.38
CA GLU A 9 -0.32 6.47 17.14
C GLU A 9 0.78 5.88 16.25
N ILE A 10 2.01 6.40 16.38
CA ILE A 10 3.19 5.95 15.63
C ILE A 10 4.41 5.94 16.54
N VAL A 11 5.10 4.83 16.60
CA VAL A 11 6.33 4.63 17.36
C VAL A 11 7.45 4.21 16.41
N TYR A 12 8.57 4.91 16.49
CA TYR A 12 9.80 4.58 15.77
C TYR A 12 10.76 3.86 16.71
N THR A 13 11.23 2.71 16.30
CA THR A 13 12.39 2.03 16.89
C THR A 13 13.53 2.02 15.89
N GLN A 14 14.68 1.47 16.28
CA GLN A 14 15.88 1.43 15.44
C GLN A 14 15.61 0.65 14.12
N ASP A 15 14.78 -0.42 14.18
CA ASP A 15 14.53 -1.35 13.08
C ASP A 15 13.08 -1.38 12.60
N GLU A 16 12.14 -0.76 13.33
CA GLU A 16 10.71 -0.89 13.04
C GLU A 16 9.98 0.46 13.16
N VAL A 17 8.95 0.62 12.35
CA VAL A 17 7.92 1.63 12.53
C VAL A 17 6.63 0.92 12.91
N ILE A 18 6.11 1.24 14.09
CA ILE A 18 4.90 0.64 14.64
C ILE A 18 3.78 1.67 14.58
N ILE A 19 2.67 1.32 13.94
CA ILE A 19 1.50 2.18 13.76
C ILE A 19 0.32 1.56 14.49
N LYS A 20 -0.30 2.31 15.41
CA LYS A 20 -1.43 1.88 16.23
C LYS A 20 -1.22 0.54 16.95
N ASP A 21 0.02 0.20 17.32
CA ASP A 21 0.40 -1.08 17.95
C ASP A 21 -0.03 -2.34 17.16
N ILE A 22 -0.45 -2.17 15.91
CA ILE A 22 -1.01 -3.23 15.06
C ILE A 22 -0.19 -3.42 13.78
N TYR A 23 0.19 -2.34 13.14
CA TYR A 23 0.86 -2.37 11.84
C TYR A 23 2.36 -2.17 12.01
N ILE A 24 3.14 -3.13 11.54
CA ILE A 24 4.59 -3.16 11.69
C ILE A 24 5.26 -3.08 10.33
N LEU A 25 6.06 -2.05 10.14
CA LEU A 25 7.01 -1.94 9.04
C LEU A 25 8.40 -2.25 9.57
N LYS A 26 8.90 -3.45 9.27
CA LYS A 26 10.20 -3.95 9.72
C LYS A 26 11.26 -3.78 8.63
N ASN A 27 12.45 -3.33 9.02
CA ASN A 27 13.64 -3.22 8.15
C ASN A 27 13.41 -2.40 6.87
N LYS A 28 12.33 -1.61 6.79
CA LYS A 28 11.97 -0.77 5.64
C LYS A 28 12.19 -1.48 4.29
N GLU A 29 11.74 -2.74 4.19
CA GLU A 29 11.84 -3.54 2.96
C GLU A 29 11.06 -2.85 1.84
N LYS A 30 11.80 -2.09 1.01
CA LYS A 30 11.23 -1.37 -0.12
C LYS A 30 10.94 -2.35 -1.25
N ILE A 31 9.69 -2.40 -1.68
CA ILE A 31 9.21 -3.28 -2.76
C ILE A 31 8.83 -2.53 -4.03
N GLY A 32 8.76 -1.23 -3.97
CA GLY A 32 8.44 -0.38 -5.12
C GLY A 32 8.69 1.08 -4.83
N GLY A 33 8.71 1.87 -5.88
CA GLY A 33 8.86 3.32 -5.79
C GLY A 33 8.89 3.95 -7.17
N GLY A 34 8.51 5.22 -7.22
CA GLY A 34 8.45 6.01 -8.45
C GLY A 34 8.08 7.44 -8.12
N SER A 35 7.55 8.15 -9.11
CA SER A 35 7.12 9.55 -8.96
C SER A 35 5.99 9.76 -7.95
N PHE A 36 5.27 8.70 -7.57
CA PHE A 36 4.11 8.74 -6.67
C PHE A 36 4.40 8.29 -5.24
N GLY A 37 5.66 8.09 -4.88
CA GLY A 37 6.06 7.69 -3.54
C GLY A 37 6.81 6.37 -3.46
N GLN A 38 6.94 5.86 -2.25
CA GLN A 38 7.69 4.64 -1.95
C GLN A 38 6.75 3.61 -1.34
N ILE A 39 6.93 2.34 -1.71
CA ILE A 39 6.14 1.23 -1.20
C ILE A 39 7.06 0.28 -0.44
N TYR A 40 6.66 -0.03 0.77
CA TYR A 40 7.37 -0.93 1.67
C TYR A 40 6.48 -2.10 2.05
N LYS A 41 7.10 -3.20 2.42
CA LYS A 41 6.43 -4.39 2.93
C LYS A 41 6.43 -4.40 4.45
N GLY A 42 5.29 -4.71 5.01
CA GLY A 42 5.10 -4.87 6.44
C GLY A 42 4.00 -5.89 6.75
N TYR A 43 3.51 -5.89 7.97
CA TYR A 43 2.50 -6.87 8.39
C TYR A 43 1.62 -6.34 9.51
N ASN A 44 0.48 -7.00 9.67
CA ASN A 44 -0.40 -6.82 10.82
C ASN A 44 0.06 -7.77 11.94
N LYS A 45 0.45 -7.22 13.09
CA LYS A 45 0.98 -7.97 14.24
C LYS A 45 -0.01 -9.01 14.79
N LYS A 46 -1.30 -8.71 14.76
CA LYS A 46 -2.33 -9.59 15.33
C LYS A 46 -2.68 -10.77 14.42
N SER A 47 -2.82 -10.51 13.13
CA SER A 47 -3.22 -11.53 12.15
C SER A 47 -2.05 -12.19 11.41
N GLY A 48 -0.84 -11.62 11.47
CA GLY A 48 0.29 -12.02 10.65
C GLY A 48 0.16 -11.67 9.17
N LYS A 49 -0.96 -11.03 8.75
CA LYS A 49 -1.21 -10.69 7.36
C LYS A 49 -0.15 -9.71 6.84
N ARG A 50 0.47 -10.06 5.71
CA ARG A 50 1.40 -9.16 5.00
C ARG A 50 0.64 -8.03 4.35
N LEU A 51 1.20 -6.82 4.43
CA LEU A 51 0.58 -5.58 3.97
C LEU A 51 1.59 -4.72 3.21
N ALA A 52 1.09 -3.83 2.36
CA ALA A 52 1.86 -2.79 1.70
C ALA A 52 1.68 -1.46 2.43
N PHE A 53 2.78 -0.75 2.63
CA PHE A 53 2.86 0.57 3.23
C PHE A 53 3.29 1.55 2.15
N LYS A 54 2.36 2.30 1.60
CA LYS A 54 2.62 3.32 0.59
C LYS A 54 2.86 4.65 1.27
N MET A 55 4.04 5.23 1.05
CA MET A 55 4.44 6.51 1.63
C MET A 55 4.58 7.56 0.53
N GLU A 56 4.01 8.72 0.77
CA GLU A 56 4.17 9.91 -0.05
C GLU A 56 4.95 10.94 0.77
N LEU A 57 6.12 11.33 0.26
CA LEU A 57 6.95 12.34 0.91
C LEU A 57 6.35 13.73 0.72
N ASN A 58 6.59 14.63 1.67
CA ASN A 58 6.17 16.04 1.60
C ASN A 58 6.74 16.78 0.37
N THR A 59 7.87 16.30 -0.15
CA THR A 59 8.52 16.82 -1.35
C THR A 59 7.86 16.38 -2.66
N ALA A 60 6.79 15.57 -2.59
CA ALA A 60 6.07 15.11 -3.78
C ALA A 60 5.49 16.30 -4.55
N LYS A 61 5.83 16.41 -5.83
CA LYS A 61 5.36 17.50 -6.70
C LYS A 61 3.84 17.52 -6.85
N THR A 62 3.21 16.34 -6.77
CA THR A 62 1.76 16.18 -6.87
C THR A 62 1.30 15.23 -5.76
N PRO A 63 0.81 15.76 -4.64
CA PRO A 63 0.34 14.93 -3.53
C PRO A 63 -1.00 14.27 -3.89
N LEU A 64 -1.00 12.96 -4.09
CA LEU A 64 -2.17 12.19 -4.54
C LEU A 64 -2.62 11.11 -3.54
N LEU A 65 -1.80 10.74 -2.57
CA LEU A 65 -2.05 9.59 -1.71
C LEU A 65 -3.37 9.69 -0.92
N GLN A 66 -3.73 10.89 -0.48
CA GLN A 66 -4.99 11.11 0.22
C GLN A 66 -6.21 10.92 -0.69
N THR A 67 -6.11 11.38 -1.92
CA THR A 67 -7.18 11.19 -2.92
C THR A 67 -7.30 9.72 -3.29
N GLU A 68 -6.18 9.05 -3.51
CA GLU A 68 -6.13 7.60 -3.77
C GLU A 68 -6.77 6.81 -2.61
N TYR A 69 -6.42 7.14 -1.37
CA TYR A 69 -7.04 6.52 -0.19
C TYR A 69 -8.58 6.69 -0.19
N LYS A 70 -9.08 7.90 -0.45
CA LYS A 70 -10.53 8.16 -0.48
C LYS A 70 -11.23 7.34 -1.55
N ILE A 71 -10.67 7.27 -2.75
CA ILE A 71 -11.22 6.49 -3.86
C ILE A 71 -11.24 5.00 -3.49
N LEU A 72 -10.12 4.45 -3.04
CA LEU A 72 -10.03 3.04 -2.65
C LEU A 72 -10.96 2.70 -1.49
N LYS A 73 -11.13 3.62 -0.54
CA LYS A 73 -12.06 3.45 0.58
C LYS A 73 -13.52 3.39 0.12
N THR A 74 -13.89 4.19 -0.87
CA THR A 74 -15.22 4.17 -1.48
C THR A 74 -15.49 2.88 -2.26
N LEU A 75 -14.47 2.35 -2.94
CA LEU A 75 -14.57 1.15 -3.76
C LEU A 75 -14.35 -0.15 -2.96
N GLN A 76 -13.92 -0.04 -1.72
CA GLN A 76 -13.62 -1.19 -0.86
C GLN A 76 -14.82 -2.12 -0.70
N GLY A 77 -14.58 -3.43 -0.72
CA GLY A 77 -15.62 -4.47 -0.64
C GLY A 77 -16.12 -4.92 -2.01
N ASN A 78 -15.83 -4.19 -3.07
CA ASN A 78 -16.11 -4.65 -4.44
C ASN A 78 -14.99 -5.56 -4.93
N VAL A 79 -15.36 -6.56 -5.72
CA VAL A 79 -14.42 -7.50 -6.33
C VAL A 79 -13.46 -6.75 -7.25
N GLY A 80 -12.15 -7.00 -7.12
CA GLY A 80 -11.12 -6.39 -7.96
C GLY A 80 -10.53 -5.11 -7.42
N PHE A 81 -10.99 -4.64 -6.26
CA PHE A 81 -10.40 -3.50 -5.56
C PHE A 81 -9.66 -3.95 -4.31
N THR A 82 -8.54 -3.28 -4.04
CA THR A 82 -7.72 -3.54 -2.85
C THR A 82 -8.38 -2.97 -1.60
N ASN A 83 -8.16 -3.63 -0.46
CA ASN A 83 -8.59 -3.08 0.82
C ASN A 83 -7.56 -2.08 1.34
N VAL A 84 -8.04 -1.00 1.96
CA VAL A 84 -7.24 -0.03 2.68
C VAL A 84 -7.60 -0.07 4.17
N TYR A 85 -6.58 -0.11 5.02
CA TYR A 85 -6.74 -0.34 6.45
C TYR A 85 -6.51 0.91 7.28
N TYR A 86 -5.59 1.76 6.83
CA TYR A 86 -5.17 2.92 7.58
C TYR A 86 -4.59 4.00 6.68
N PHE A 87 -4.81 5.25 7.07
CA PHE A 87 -4.19 6.43 6.44
C PHE A 87 -3.90 7.46 7.52
N SER A 88 -2.70 8.02 7.53
CA SER A 88 -2.30 9.08 8.44
C SER A 88 -1.13 9.88 7.89
N SER A 89 -0.77 10.93 8.62
CA SER A 89 0.48 11.67 8.40
C SER A 89 1.54 11.21 9.39
N ILE A 90 2.78 11.13 8.92
CA ILE A 90 3.97 10.83 9.71
C ILE A 90 4.90 12.03 9.59
N GLY A 91 4.83 12.97 10.55
CA GLY A 91 5.43 14.27 10.36
C GLY A 91 4.77 14.99 9.19
N GLU A 92 5.56 15.34 8.19
CA GLU A 92 5.06 15.98 6.96
C GLU A 92 4.71 14.98 5.85
N ASP A 93 5.14 13.74 5.98
CA ASP A 93 4.86 12.67 5.02
C ASP A 93 3.48 12.05 5.26
N LYS A 94 2.94 11.37 4.27
CA LYS A 94 1.68 10.62 4.38
C LYS A 94 1.92 9.13 4.18
N ILE A 95 1.14 8.33 4.89
CA ILE A 95 1.19 6.87 4.78
C ILE A 95 -0.21 6.29 4.59
N MET A 96 -0.30 5.31 3.70
CA MET A 96 -1.47 4.47 3.50
C MET A 96 -1.08 2.99 3.63
N ILE A 97 -1.85 2.25 4.41
CA ILE A 97 -1.67 0.80 4.60
C ILE A 97 -2.78 0.07 3.87
N MET A 98 -2.39 -0.86 3.00
CA MET A 98 -3.29 -1.57 2.09
C MET A 98 -2.88 -3.03 1.91
N ASP A 99 -3.69 -3.81 1.21
CA ASP A 99 -3.30 -5.18 0.85
C ASP A 99 -1.99 -5.20 0.08
N LEU A 100 -1.13 -6.18 0.40
CA LEU A 100 0.05 -6.46 -0.40
C LEU A 100 -0.38 -7.23 -1.64
N LEU A 101 -0.29 -6.58 -2.79
CA LEU A 101 -0.60 -7.17 -4.08
C LEU A 101 0.59 -7.94 -4.65
N GLY A 102 0.34 -8.78 -5.64
CA GLY A 102 1.36 -9.47 -6.41
C GLY A 102 2.07 -8.57 -7.41
N GLN A 103 2.69 -9.17 -8.41
CA GLN A 103 3.35 -8.45 -9.49
C GLN A 103 2.34 -7.65 -10.32
N ASN A 104 2.72 -6.44 -10.70
CA ASN A 104 1.93 -5.66 -11.63
C ASN A 104 2.06 -6.19 -13.07
N LEU A 105 1.16 -5.77 -13.94
CA LEU A 105 1.13 -6.24 -15.34
C LEU A 105 2.41 -5.87 -16.10
N GLU A 106 3.02 -4.74 -15.80
CA GLU A 106 4.29 -4.32 -16.42
C GLU A 106 5.43 -5.30 -16.07
N ASN A 107 5.53 -5.69 -14.80
CA ASN A 107 6.53 -6.67 -14.38
C ASN A 107 6.29 -8.05 -15.01
N LEU A 108 5.02 -8.45 -15.11
CA LEU A 108 4.66 -9.70 -15.81
C LEU A 108 5.05 -9.66 -17.29
N MET A 109 4.83 -8.52 -17.96
CA MET A 109 5.29 -8.32 -19.34
C MET A 109 6.82 -8.39 -19.46
N LYS A 110 7.53 -7.66 -18.59
CA LYS A 110 9.01 -7.61 -18.63
C LYS A 110 9.66 -8.96 -18.37
N ASN A 111 9.04 -9.77 -17.51
CA ASN A 111 9.54 -11.12 -17.16
C ASN A 111 9.22 -12.18 -18.23
N ASN A 112 8.37 -11.85 -19.19
CA ASN A 112 8.11 -12.72 -20.33
C ASN A 112 9.19 -12.51 -21.39
N SER A 113 9.71 -13.61 -21.95
CA SER A 113 10.74 -13.57 -23.00
C SER A 113 10.33 -12.75 -24.22
N ALA A 114 9.05 -12.75 -24.57
CA ALA A 114 8.49 -11.95 -25.66
C ALA A 114 8.25 -10.48 -25.30
N ARG A 115 8.45 -10.08 -24.04
CA ARG A 115 8.12 -8.74 -23.50
C ARG A 115 6.70 -8.26 -23.81
N CYS A 116 5.77 -9.21 -24.01
CA CYS A 116 4.35 -8.94 -24.23
C CYS A 116 3.52 -10.02 -23.54
N LEU A 117 2.25 -9.71 -23.29
CA LEU A 117 1.28 -10.70 -22.83
C LEU A 117 0.69 -11.46 -24.03
N SER A 118 0.38 -12.74 -23.85
CA SER A 118 -0.36 -13.49 -24.86
C SER A 118 -1.76 -12.90 -25.06
N LEU A 119 -2.34 -13.08 -26.25
CA LEU A 119 -3.72 -12.65 -26.52
C LEU A 119 -4.69 -13.21 -25.48
N LYS A 120 -4.54 -14.48 -25.09
CA LYS A 120 -5.33 -15.10 -24.02
C LYS A 120 -5.24 -14.30 -22.71
N SER A 121 -4.02 -13.95 -22.27
CA SER A 121 -3.81 -13.19 -21.04
C SER A 121 -4.44 -11.78 -21.12
N VAL A 122 -4.30 -11.11 -22.27
CA VAL A 122 -4.92 -9.80 -22.51
C VAL A 122 -6.44 -9.88 -22.42
N LEU A 123 -7.07 -10.87 -23.05
CA LEU A 123 -8.52 -11.05 -23.01
C LEU A 123 -9.01 -11.39 -21.60
N MET A 124 -8.30 -12.21 -20.83
CA MET A 124 -8.65 -12.52 -19.45
C MET A 124 -8.56 -11.28 -18.54
N CYS A 125 -7.58 -10.42 -18.75
CA CYS A 125 -7.47 -9.16 -18.01
C CYS A 125 -8.59 -8.19 -18.40
N ALA A 126 -8.86 -8.05 -19.70
CA ALA A 126 -9.92 -7.19 -20.24
C ALA A 126 -11.30 -7.60 -19.72
N GLU A 127 -11.61 -8.89 -19.73
CA GLU A 127 -12.84 -9.43 -19.16
C GLU A 127 -13.03 -9.01 -17.70
N GLN A 128 -12.01 -9.19 -16.87
CA GLN A 128 -12.07 -8.81 -15.46
C GLN A 128 -12.19 -7.30 -15.25
N MET A 129 -11.67 -6.48 -16.15
CA MET A 129 -11.79 -5.01 -16.07
C MET A 129 -13.16 -4.50 -16.48
N VAL A 130 -13.85 -5.19 -17.38
CA VAL A 130 -15.13 -4.74 -17.97
C VAL A 130 -16.34 -5.26 -17.19
N ILE A 131 -16.26 -6.46 -16.63
CA ILE A 131 -17.38 -7.12 -15.93
C ILE A 131 -17.60 -6.57 -14.50
N LYS A 132 -16.81 -5.59 -14.04
CA LYS A 132 -16.86 -5.08 -12.64
C LYS A 132 -17.58 -3.78 -12.48
#